data_955cf6e6118e46a0dbabaeb1a6d37ecf
#
_entry.id   955cf6e6118e46a0dbabaeb1a6d37ecf
#
_cell.length_a   1.000
_cell.length_b   1.000
_cell.length_c   1.000
_cell.angle_alpha   90.00
_cell.angle_beta   90.00
_cell.angle_gamma   90.00
#
_symmetry.space_group_name_H-M   'P 1'
#
loop_
_entity.id
_entity.type
_entity.pdbx_description
1 polymer ?
#
loop_
_entity_poly.entity_id
_entity_poly.type
_entity_poly.pdbx_seq_one_letter_code
_entity_poly.pdbx_strand_id
1 'polypeptide(L)'
;MTTEPTGIAEFVKYPTEGDQKMPDHKIVDLDEWTAARNELLVLEKELTRRSDELAQRRRGLPWARINKEYTLQTAAGPRTLAQLFEGRSQLVMYNFMFGPDYEAGCPVCSSIADSFNGVLDHLKDRDVTMICVSRAPIEKLDAYRRRMGWNFPWASSFESDFNFDFERSVRKETVAGWFDGDVPAKEIETLTPREAEVEVPARFAADCGTDLISYLAERPTLSVFTLSDGDVYMTYSTTARGLEVVMTYYGILDRVPSGRNEGEPADPSWMRRHDEFDQTRAV
;
A
#
# COMPACT_ATOMS: atom_id res chain seq x y z
N MET A 1 43.57 -7.00 -21.63
CA MET A 1 42.69 -8.08 -21.15
C MET A 1 41.60 -7.43 -20.35
N THR A 2 40.51 -7.13 -21.02
CA THR A 2 39.30 -6.52 -20.44
C THR A 2 38.35 -7.65 -20.08
N THR A 3 38.15 -7.85 -18.80
CA THR A 3 37.14 -8.81 -18.30
C THR A 3 35.78 -8.11 -18.32
N GLU A 4 34.89 -8.56 -19.20
CA GLU A 4 33.47 -8.24 -19.19
C GLU A 4 32.82 -8.80 -17.92
N PRO A 5 31.84 -8.07 -17.32
CA PRO A 5 31.05 -8.61 -16.24
C PRO A 5 30.03 -9.61 -16.83
N THR A 6 30.21 -10.87 -16.51
CA THR A 6 29.26 -11.94 -16.80
C THR A 6 27.99 -11.79 -16.01
N GLY A 7 26.91 -11.57 -16.71
CA GLY A 7 25.56 -12.09 -16.60
C GLY A 7 24.92 -12.25 -15.22
N ILE A 8 24.09 -11.26 -14.83
CA ILE A 8 22.91 -11.53 -13.99
C ILE A 8 21.71 -11.08 -14.84
N ALA A 9 21.23 -11.98 -15.66
CA ALA A 9 19.94 -11.86 -16.32
C ALA A 9 19.44 -13.27 -16.69
N GLU A 10 19.20 -14.10 -15.67
CA GLU A 10 18.25 -15.20 -15.82
C GLU A 10 16.94 -14.76 -15.21
N PHE A 11 16.05 -14.34 -16.10
CA PHE A 11 14.72 -13.85 -15.83
C PHE A 11 13.92 -14.89 -15.03
N VAL A 12 13.38 -14.48 -13.90
CA VAL A 12 12.28 -15.17 -13.21
C VAL A 12 11.18 -15.38 -14.26
N LYS A 13 10.98 -16.62 -14.69
CA LYS A 13 9.87 -16.99 -15.57
C LYS A 13 8.57 -16.81 -14.79
N TYR A 14 7.74 -15.88 -15.22
CA TYR A 14 6.34 -15.90 -14.84
C TYR A 14 5.73 -17.26 -15.21
N PRO A 15 4.79 -17.79 -14.41
CA PRO A 15 4.02 -18.94 -14.83
C PRO A 15 3.42 -18.64 -16.20
N THR A 16 3.82 -19.42 -17.19
CA THR A 16 3.24 -19.33 -18.55
C THR A 16 1.83 -19.93 -18.52
N GLU A 17 1.01 -19.55 -19.47
CA GLU A 17 -0.42 -19.88 -19.65
C GLU A 17 -0.85 -21.36 -19.51
N GLY A 18 0.02 -22.25 -19.07
CA GLY A 18 -0.25 -23.70 -18.97
C GLY A 18 -0.37 -24.25 -17.56
N ASP A 19 0.06 -23.52 -16.51
CA ASP A 19 0.28 -24.13 -15.19
C ASP A 19 -0.79 -23.79 -14.14
N GLN A 20 -1.83 -23.03 -14.48
CA GLN A 20 -2.95 -22.80 -13.57
C GLN A 20 -3.94 -23.99 -13.61
N LYS A 21 -3.49 -25.13 -13.10
CA LYS A 21 -4.42 -26.25 -12.87
C LYS A 21 -5.36 -25.85 -11.73
N MET A 22 -6.66 -25.74 -12.04
CA MET A 22 -7.69 -25.58 -11.00
C MET A 22 -7.51 -26.67 -9.94
N PRO A 23 -7.62 -26.33 -8.65
CA PRO A 23 -7.56 -27.32 -7.59
C PRO A 23 -8.57 -28.46 -7.85
N ASP A 24 -8.17 -29.70 -7.54
CA ASP A 24 -9.06 -30.86 -7.66
C ASP A 24 -10.12 -30.79 -6.54
N HIS A 25 -11.31 -30.37 -6.90
CA HIS A 25 -12.43 -30.23 -5.97
C HIS A 25 -13.42 -31.39 -6.12
N LYS A 26 -13.93 -31.86 -4.98
CA LYS A 26 -15.05 -32.80 -4.96
C LYS A 26 -16.28 -32.15 -5.63
N ILE A 27 -16.83 -32.81 -6.63
CA ILE A 27 -18.06 -32.39 -7.28
C ILE A 27 -19.23 -33.05 -6.53
N VAL A 28 -20.17 -32.25 -6.06
CA VAL A 28 -21.30 -32.64 -5.26
C VAL A 28 -22.59 -32.03 -5.79
N ASP A 29 -23.74 -32.51 -5.29
CA ASP A 29 -25.02 -31.85 -5.56
C ASP A 29 -25.17 -30.53 -4.76
N LEU A 30 -26.22 -29.78 -5.05
CA LEU A 30 -26.44 -28.46 -4.43
C LEU A 30 -26.80 -28.58 -2.93
N ASP A 31 -27.41 -29.67 -2.51
CA ASP A 31 -27.79 -29.87 -1.11
C ASP A 31 -26.55 -30.16 -0.25
N GLU A 32 -25.63 -31.01 -0.70
CA GLU A 32 -24.35 -31.28 -0.06
C GLU A 32 -23.47 -30.00 -0.07
N TRP A 33 -23.44 -29.26 -1.20
CA TRP A 33 -22.72 -27.99 -1.25
C TRP A 33 -23.31 -26.97 -0.27
N THR A 34 -24.63 -26.86 -0.18
CA THR A 34 -25.28 -25.93 0.74
C THR A 34 -24.98 -26.28 2.21
N ALA A 35 -24.93 -27.57 2.56
CA ALA A 35 -24.53 -27.98 3.90
C ALA A 35 -23.11 -27.54 4.24
N ALA A 36 -22.13 -27.82 3.38
CA ALA A 36 -20.74 -27.38 3.55
C ALA A 36 -20.59 -25.84 3.58
N ARG A 37 -21.34 -25.12 2.72
CA ARG A 37 -21.38 -23.66 2.71
C ARG A 37 -21.91 -23.07 4.01
N ASN A 38 -22.90 -23.71 4.63
CA ASN A 38 -23.46 -23.27 5.90
C ASN A 38 -22.48 -23.47 7.08
N GLU A 39 -21.65 -24.50 7.05
CA GLU A 39 -20.58 -24.69 8.05
C GLU A 39 -19.55 -23.54 7.92
N LEU A 40 -19.11 -23.22 6.70
CA LEU A 40 -18.20 -22.09 6.46
C LEU A 40 -18.83 -20.76 6.90
N LEU A 41 -20.14 -20.56 6.68
CA LEU A 41 -20.86 -19.35 7.09
C LEU A 41 -20.76 -19.07 8.59
N VAL A 42 -20.68 -20.10 9.43
CA VAL A 42 -20.49 -19.91 10.88
C VAL A 42 -19.17 -19.23 11.17
N LEU A 43 -18.08 -19.64 10.51
CA LEU A 43 -16.76 -19.06 10.65
C LEU A 43 -16.69 -17.61 10.09
N GLU A 44 -17.35 -17.36 8.97
CA GLU A 44 -17.43 -16.02 8.39
C GLU A 44 -18.17 -15.03 9.31
N LYS A 45 -19.26 -15.47 9.96
CA LYS A 45 -19.97 -14.67 10.96
C LYS A 45 -19.13 -14.40 12.20
N GLU A 46 -18.32 -15.38 12.62
CA GLU A 46 -17.38 -15.19 13.73
C GLU A 46 -16.30 -14.16 13.37
N LEU A 47 -15.71 -14.24 12.17
CA LEU A 47 -14.74 -13.27 11.67
C LEU A 47 -15.36 -11.86 11.61
N THR A 48 -16.61 -11.73 11.16
CA THR A 48 -17.33 -10.45 11.14
C THR A 48 -17.44 -9.86 12.54
N ARG A 49 -17.87 -10.64 13.54
CA ARG A 49 -17.95 -10.17 14.93
C ARG A 49 -16.60 -9.71 15.49
N ARG A 50 -15.53 -10.47 15.23
CA ARG A 50 -14.16 -10.09 15.64
C ARG A 50 -13.70 -8.82 14.95
N SER A 51 -14.04 -8.65 13.69
CA SER A 51 -13.74 -7.42 12.93
C SER A 51 -14.45 -6.20 13.52
N ASP A 52 -15.72 -6.34 13.92
CA ASP A 52 -16.50 -5.29 14.58
C ASP A 52 -15.91 -4.90 15.95
N GLU A 53 -15.53 -5.89 16.76
CA GLU A 53 -14.85 -5.67 18.04
C GLU A 53 -13.52 -4.94 17.84
N LEU A 54 -12.72 -5.34 16.85
CA LEU A 54 -11.46 -4.69 16.54
C LEU A 54 -11.67 -3.25 16.05
N ALA A 55 -12.70 -3.00 15.24
CA ALA A 55 -13.09 -1.67 14.82
C ALA A 55 -13.48 -0.78 16.01
N GLN A 56 -14.20 -1.34 16.99
CA GLN A 56 -14.53 -0.63 18.23
C GLN A 56 -13.27 -0.30 19.05
N ARG A 57 -12.33 -1.25 19.19
CA ARG A 57 -11.06 -1.03 19.90
C ARG A 57 -10.21 0.05 19.22
N ARG A 58 -10.16 0.08 17.88
CA ARG A 58 -9.47 1.16 17.14
C ARG A 58 -10.04 2.54 17.47
N ARG A 59 -11.37 2.67 17.54
CA ARG A 59 -12.02 3.93 17.95
C ARG A 59 -11.74 4.33 19.40
N GLY A 60 -11.38 3.38 20.25
CA GLY A 60 -10.99 3.59 21.64
C GLY A 60 -9.51 3.87 21.88
N LEU A 61 -8.69 3.92 20.82
CA LEU A 61 -7.27 4.26 20.97
C LEU A 61 -7.10 5.71 21.48
N PRO A 62 -6.08 5.97 22.30
CA PRO A 62 -5.74 7.35 22.67
C PRO A 62 -5.28 8.12 21.43
N TRP A 63 -5.55 9.42 21.43
CA TRP A 63 -5.12 10.32 20.36
C TRP A 63 -3.76 10.95 20.68
N ALA A 64 -2.89 11.02 19.70
CA ALA A 64 -1.59 11.69 19.81
C ALA A 64 -1.69 13.10 19.21
N ARG A 65 -1.53 14.14 20.02
CA ARG A 65 -1.56 15.53 19.56
C ARG A 65 -0.34 15.82 18.67
N ILE A 66 -0.57 16.47 17.54
CA ILE A 66 0.47 16.90 16.62
C ILE A 66 0.84 18.34 16.97
N ASN A 67 2.00 18.53 17.61
CA ASN A 67 2.45 19.83 18.09
C ASN A 67 3.28 20.62 17.06
N LYS A 68 3.79 19.95 16.02
CA LYS A 68 4.55 20.58 14.94
C LYS A 68 3.61 20.93 13.79
N GLU A 69 3.77 22.13 13.26
CA GLU A 69 3.06 22.54 12.06
C GLU A 69 3.77 21.97 10.83
N TYR A 70 2.99 21.35 9.95
CA TYR A 70 3.47 20.82 8.67
C TYR A 70 2.75 21.48 7.53
N THR A 71 3.52 21.86 6.50
CA THR A 71 3.00 22.33 5.22
C THR A 71 3.40 21.34 4.13
N LEU A 72 2.43 20.91 3.33
CA LEU A 72 2.61 20.03 2.18
C LEU A 72 2.21 20.78 0.91
N GLN A 73 2.86 20.45 -0.20
CA GLN A 73 2.55 21.04 -1.51
C GLN A 73 1.39 20.27 -2.15
N THR A 74 0.40 20.99 -2.65
CA THR A 74 -0.71 20.42 -3.44
C THR A 74 -0.78 21.07 -4.81
N ALA A 75 -1.56 20.51 -5.74
CA ALA A 75 -1.80 21.14 -7.05
C ALA A 75 -2.41 22.54 -6.95
N ALA A 76 -3.04 22.89 -5.82
CA ALA A 76 -3.60 24.21 -5.53
C ALA A 76 -2.65 25.11 -4.70
N GLY A 77 -1.39 24.69 -4.51
CA GLY A 77 -0.39 25.39 -3.69
C GLY A 77 -0.21 24.76 -2.30
N PRO A 78 0.59 25.39 -1.43
CA PRO A 78 0.90 24.88 -0.12
C PRO A 78 -0.34 24.83 0.79
N ARG A 79 -0.46 23.77 1.59
CA ARG A 79 -1.53 23.57 2.57
C ARG A 79 -0.94 23.06 3.88
N THR A 80 -1.39 23.62 5.00
CA THR A 80 -1.08 23.05 6.31
C THR A 80 -1.80 21.71 6.51
N LEU A 81 -1.30 20.88 7.44
CA LEU A 81 -1.94 19.61 7.76
C LEU A 81 -3.43 19.80 8.11
N ALA A 82 -3.78 20.85 8.87
CA ALA A 82 -5.17 21.18 9.19
C ALA A 82 -6.00 21.55 7.93
N GLN A 83 -5.41 22.25 6.97
CA GLN A 83 -6.11 22.63 5.73
C GLN A 83 -6.38 21.43 4.81
N LEU A 84 -5.62 20.31 4.94
CA LEU A 84 -5.86 19.09 4.17
C LEU A 84 -7.16 18.36 4.56
N PHE A 85 -7.76 18.71 5.69
CA PHE A 85 -9.09 18.22 6.09
C PHE A 85 -10.23 18.76 5.22
N GLU A 86 -10.00 19.83 4.48
CA GLU A 86 -11.00 20.44 3.57
C GLU A 86 -12.33 20.76 4.27
N GLY A 87 -12.27 21.21 5.52
CA GLY A 87 -13.45 21.56 6.35
C GLY A 87 -14.15 20.38 7.02
N ARG A 88 -13.61 19.16 6.90
CA ARG A 88 -14.09 17.97 7.61
C ARG A 88 -13.32 17.74 8.90
N SER A 89 -13.87 16.94 9.80
CA SER A 89 -13.22 16.63 11.08
C SER A 89 -12.26 15.46 11.03
N GLN A 90 -12.30 14.66 9.96
CA GLN A 90 -11.49 13.44 9.83
C GLN A 90 -10.69 13.43 8.53
N LEU A 91 -9.45 12.97 8.61
CA LEU A 91 -8.54 12.85 7.47
C LEU A 91 -7.93 11.44 7.43
N VAL A 92 -8.16 10.72 6.34
CA VAL A 92 -7.45 9.49 6.00
C VAL A 92 -6.34 9.85 5.01
N MET A 93 -5.11 9.52 5.36
CA MET A 93 -3.94 9.81 4.56
C MET A 93 -3.24 8.50 4.18
N TYR A 94 -3.10 8.25 2.88
CA TYR A 94 -2.32 7.14 2.37
C TYR A 94 -0.94 7.61 1.95
N ASN A 95 0.10 7.21 2.69
CA ASN A 95 1.48 7.40 2.28
C ASN A 95 1.81 6.42 1.17
N PHE A 96 1.91 6.94 -0.03
CA PHE A 96 2.19 6.20 -1.25
C PHE A 96 3.68 6.25 -1.54
N MET A 97 4.32 5.12 -1.80
CA MET A 97 5.75 5.04 -2.10
C MET A 97 6.05 5.66 -3.48
N PHE A 98 6.41 6.92 -3.48
CA PHE A 98 6.90 7.67 -4.62
C PHE A 98 7.94 8.66 -4.09
N GLY A 99 9.18 8.18 -3.99
CA GLY A 99 10.32 8.99 -3.53
C GLY A 99 10.74 10.03 -4.58
N PRO A 100 11.60 10.99 -4.20
CA PRO A 100 12.09 12.03 -5.12
C PRO A 100 12.80 11.46 -6.34
N ASP A 101 13.54 10.37 -6.17
CA ASP A 101 14.36 9.74 -7.19
C ASP A 101 13.63 8.68 -8.03
N TYR A 102 12.35 8.41 -7.75
CA TYR A 102 11.57 7.46 -8.53
C TYR A 102 11.13 8.07 -9.86
N GLU A 103 11.14 7.30 -10.92
CA GLU A 103 10.55 7.69 -12.22
C GLU A 103 9.03 7.46 -12.24
N ALA A 104 8.56 6.42 -11.55
CA ALA A 104 7.14 6.09 -11.44
C ALA A 104 6.80 5.61 -10.02
N GLY A 105 5.52 5.69 -9.64
CA GLY A 105 5.03 5.21 -8.35
C GLY A 105 5.15 3.69 -8.21
N CYS A 106 5.28 3.20 -6.97
CA CYS A 106 5.36 1.76 -6.67
C CYS A 106 4.14 1.00 -7.24
N PRO A 107 4.34 -0.14 -7.94
CA PRO A 107 3.24 -0.94 -8.49
C PRO A 107 2.22 -1.39 -7.43
N VAL A 108 2.69 -1.88 -6.27
CA VAL A 108 1.83 -2.30 -5.16
C VAL A 108 1.02 -1.13 -4.61
N CYS A 109 1.66 0.03 -4.38
CA CYS A 109 0.94 1.23 -3.94
C CYS A 109 -0.08 1.68 -4.99
N SER A 110 0.22 1.53 -6.27
CA SER A 110 -0.69 1.87 -7.37
C SER A 110 -1.92 0.96 -7.36
N SER A 111 -1.75 -0.34 -7.18
CA SER A 111 -2.86 -1.29 -7.08
C SER A 111 -3.76 -1.03 -5.86
N ILE A 112 -3.17 -0.59 -4.73
CA ILE A 112 -3.94 -0.12 -3.56
C ILE A 112 -4.73 1.14 -3.92
N ALA A 113 -4.08 2.13 -4.53
CA ALA A 113 -4.67 3.43 -4.86
C ALA A 113 -5.79 3.33 -5.89
N ASP A 114 -5.78 2.32 -6.77
CA ASP A 114 -6.88 2.03 -7.69
C ASP A 114 -8.22 1.82 -6.97
N SER A 115 -8.19 1.34 -5.72
CA SER A 115 -9.39 1.16 -4.90
C SER A 115 -9.99 2.47 -4.37
N PHE A 116 -9.30 3.62 -4.50
CA PHE A 116 -9.74 4.87 -3.89
C PHE A 116 -10.69 5.71 -4.74
N ASN A 117 -10.64 5.60 -6.06
CA ASN A 117 -11.46 6.43 -6.95
C ASN A 117 -12.96 6.33 -6.66
N GLY A 118 -13.46 5.15 -6.35
CA GLY A 118 -14.88 4.90 -6.17
C GLY A 118 -15.45 5.21 -4.79
N VAL A 119 -14.61 5.54 -3.79
CA VAL A 119 -15.04 5.65 -2.38
C VAL A 119 -15.10 7.08 -1.84
N LEU A 120 -14.56 8.06 -2.57
CA LEU A 120 -14.35 9.41 -2.07
C LEU A 120 -15.64 10.09 -1.61
N ASP A 121 -16.71 9.99 -2.40
CA ASP A 121 -17.98 10.66 -2.07
C ASP A 121 -18.68 10.00 -0.88
N HIS A 122 -18.55 8.67 -0.72
CA HIS A 122 -19.02 7.97 0.47
C HIS A 122 -18.28 8.41 1.73
N LEU A 123 -16.95 8.62 1.63
CA LEU A 123 -16.14 9.12 2.76
C LEU A 123 -16.51 10.56 3.10
N LYS A 124 -16.67 11.44 2.12
CA LYS A 124 -17.07 12.84 2.31
C LYS A 124 -18.43 12.96 3.00
N ASP A 125 -19.40 12.12 2.64
CA ASP A 125 -20.71 12.04 3.29
C ASP A 125 -20.61 11.68 4.79
N ARG A 126 -19.52 10.99 5.16
CA ARG A 126 -19.21 10.60 6.55
C ARG A 126 -18.19 11.50 7.21
N ASP A 127 -18.05 12.74 6.76
CA ASP A 127 -17.14 13.73 7.32
C ASP A 127 -15.67 13.30 7.30
N VAL A 128 -15.26 12.59 6.24
CA VAL A 128 -13.91 12.08 6.06
C VAL A 128 -13.32 12.63 4.77
N THR A 129 -12.18 13.28 4.84
CA THR A 129 -11.32 13.58 3.68
C THR A 129 -10.33 12.44 3.50
N MET A 130 -10.10 12.04 2.25
CA MET A 130 -9.05 11.08 1.90
C MET A 130 -8.07 11.71 0.93
N ILE A 131 -6.76 11.56 1.20
CA ILE A 131 -5.68 12.11 0.39
C ILE A 131 -4.52 11.12 0.31
N CYS A 132 -3.80 11.10 -0.82
CA CYS A 132 -2.49 10.47 -0.91
C CYS A 132 -1.39 11.47 -0.57
N VAL A 133 -0.29 10.99 0.02
CA VAL A 133 0.92 11.77 0.29
C VAL A 133 2.14 10.98 -0.15
N SER A 134 3.11 11.68 -0.79
CA SER A 134 4.38 11.10 -1.22
C SER A 134 5.49 12.15 -1.15
N ARG A 135 6.75 11.69 -1.22
CA ARG A 135 7.90 12.60 -1.18
C ARG A 135 8.37 13.10 -2.55
N ALA A 136 7.86 12.58 -3.67
CA ALA A 136 8.17 13.16 -4.97
C ALA A 136 7.61 14.59 -5.09
N PRO A 137 8.25 15.50 -5.89
CA PRO A 137 7.71 16.83 -6.17
C PRO A 137 6.27 16.78 -6.69
N ILE A 138 5.46 17.79 -6.35
CA ILE A 138 4.01 17.79 -6.65
C ILE A 138 3.71 17.68 -8.14
N GLU A 139 4.54 18.28 -9.00
CA GLU A 139 4.38 18.20 -10.46
C GLU A 139 4.50 16.76 -10.96
N LYS A 140 5.44 15.99 -10.39
CA LYS A 140 5.63 14.58 -10.71
C LYS A 140 4.45 13.73 -10.24
N LEU A 141 3.96 13.99 -9.02
CA LEU A 141 2.79 13.30 -8.47
C LEU A 141 1.54 13.58 -9.29
N ASP A 142 1.30 14.82 -9.68
CA ASP A 142 0.13 15.21 -10.47
C ASP A 142 0.18 14.66 -11.90
N ALA A 143 1.38 14.60 -12.52
CA ALA A 143 1.56 13.94 -13.81
C ALA A 143 1.25 12.43 -13.73
N TYR A 144 1.72 11.77 -12.67
CA TYR A 144 1.46 10.35 -12.45
C TYR A 144 -0.03 10.08 -12.15
N ARG A 145 -0.66 10.90 -11.30
CA ARG A 145 -2.09 10.85 -11.01
C ARG A 145 -2.94 10.92 -12.29
N ARG A 146 -2.58 11.84 -13.22
CA ARG A 146 -3.24 11.93 -14.53
C ARG A 146 -3.01 10.70 -15.40
N ARG A 147 -1.79 10.16 -15.44
CA ARG A 147 -1.47 8.91 -16.14
C ARG A 147 -2.39 7.77 -15.68
N MET A 148 -2.56 7.64 -14.36
CA MET A 148 -3.35 6.58 -13.75
C MET A 148 -4.85 6.87 -13.70
N GLY A 149 -5.33 8.01 -14.23
CA GLY A 149 -6.76 8.36 -14.25
C GLY A 149 -7.39 8.53 -12.85
N TRP A 150 -6.58 8.82 -11.83
CA TRP A 150 -7.05 8.99 -10.46
C TRP A 150 -7.63 10.37 -10.21
N ASN A 151 -8.70 10.44 -9.40
CA ASN A 151 -9.40 11.68 -9.06
C ASN A 151 -9.23 12.10 -7.59
N PHE A 152 -8.61 11.27 -6.74
CA PHE A 152 -8.33 11.64 -5.36
C PHE A 152 -7.24 12.72 -5.27
N PRO A 153 -7.28 13.59 -4.22
CA PRO A 153 -6.26 14.59 -4.01
C PRO A 153 -4.92 13.95 -3.61
N TRP A 154 -3.82 14.61 -4.00
CA TRP A 154 -2.47 14.19 -3.66
C TRP A 154 -1.66 15.39 -3.17
N ALA A 155 -0.88 15.21 -2.11
CA ALA A 155 0.04 16.20 -1.59
C ALA A 155 1.48 15.68 -1.58
N SER A 156 2.42 16.58 -1.78
CA SER A 156 3.84 16.31 -1.70
C SER A 156 4.40 16.77 -0.36
N SER A 157 5.14 15.90 0.30
CA SER A 157 5.94 16.20 1.49
C SER A 157 7.43 16.36 1.15
N PHE A 158 7.78 16.69 -0.10
CA PHE A 158 9.16 16.72 -0.62
C PHE A 158 10.11 17.58 0.23
N GLU A 159 9.70 18.77 0.61
CA GLU A 159 10.49 19.72 1.42
C GLU A 159 10.02 19.77 2.88
N SER A 160 9.34 18.72 3.35
CA SER A 160 8.80 18.65 4.69
C SER A 160 9.41 17.48 5.46
N ASP A 161 9.61 17.64 6.76
CA ASP A 161 10.00 16.53 7.65
C ASP A 161 8.84 15.56 7.91
N PHE A 162 7.62 15.83 7.42
CA PHE A 162 6.40 15.09 7.74
C PHE A 162 6.59 13.58 7.65
N ASN A 163 7.08 13.07 6.54
CA ASN A 163 7.25 11.63 6.35
C ASN A 163 8.28 11.03 7.33
N PHE A 164 9.33 11.76 7.66
CA PHE A 164 10.37 11.29 8.59
C PHE A 164 9.86 11.30 10.04
N ASP A 165 9.18 12.36 10.47
CA ASP A 165 8.66 12.50 11.82
C ASP A 165 7.58 11.44 12.14
N PHE A 166 6.84 10.99 11.12
CA PHE A 166 5.87 9.91 11.25
C PHE A 166 6.41 8.53 10.83
N GLU A 167 7.71 8.39 10.60
CA GLU A 167 8.36 7.13 10.20
C GLU A 167 7.77 6.53 8.88
N ARG A 168 7.28 7.40 7.98
CA ARG A 168 6.78 7.02 6.65
C ARG A 168 7.89 6.99 5.61
N SER A 169 9.01 7.60 5.95
CA SER A 169 10.26 7.51 5.20
C SER A 169 11.43 7.39 6.17
N VAL A 170 12.48 6.73 5.72
CA VAL A 170 13.74 6.56 6.44
C VAL A 170 14.84 7.27 5.64
N ARG A 171 15.85 7.78 6.32
CA ARG A 171 17.00 8.36 5.62
C ARG A 171 17.79 7.29 4.90
N LYS A 172 18.25 7.57 3.68
CA LYS A 172 18.97 6.59 2.84
C LYS A 172 20.22 6.04 3.52
N GLU A 173 20.91 6.87 4.30
CA GLU A 173 22.08 6.47 5.07
C GLU A 173 21.74 5.40 6.12
N THR A 174 20.56 5.53 6.74
CA THR A 174 20.06 4.52 7.69
C THR A 174 19.72 3.21 6.97
N VAL A 175 19.07 3.29 5.81
CA VAL A 175 18.76 2.10 4.99
C VAL A 175 20.04 1.42 4.52
N ALA A 176 21.05 2.18 4.08
CA ALA A 176 22.34 1.65 3.68
C ALA A 176 23.02 0.89 4.84
N GLY A 177 22.95 1.44 6.06
CA GLY A 177 23.48 0.78 7.26
C GLY A 177 22.83 -0.58 7.55
N TRP A 178 21.59 -0.82 7.15
CA TRP A 178 20.96 -2.14 7.32
C TRP A 178 21.68 -3.25 6.54
N PHE A 179 22.22 -2.93 5.37
CA PHE A 179 23.01 -3.90 4.57
C PHE A 179 24.40 -4.14 5.17
N ASP A 180 24.89 -3.24 6.03
CA ASP A 180 26.13 -3.39 6.79
C ASP A 180 25.90 -4.08 8.16
N GLY A 181 24.66 -4.49 8.47
CA GLY A 181 24.30 -5.20 9.70
C GLY A 181 23.81 -4.30 10.85
N ASP A 182 23.66 -3.00 10.60
CA ASP A 182 23.20 -2.01 11.60
C ASP A 182 21.68 -1.83 11.56
N VAL A 183 20.93 -2.93 11.75
CA VAL A 183 19.47 -2.94 11.70
C VAL A 183 18.90 -2.67 13.10
N PRO A 184 18.07 -1.61 13.28
CA PRO A 184 17.40 -1.37 14.55
C PRO A 184 16.48 -2.53 14.96
N ALA A 185 16.42 -2.87 16.25
CA ALA A 185 15.65 -4.01 16.76
C ALA A 185 14.17 -3.97 16.34
N LYS A 186 13.55 -2.77 16.30
CA LYS A 186 12.15 -2.60 15.85
C LYS A 186 11.95 -2.88 14.35
N GLU A 187 13.01 -2.74 13.55
CA GLU A 187 12.98 -3.03 12.11
C GLU A 187 13.11 -4.53 11.84
N ILE A 188 13.80 -5.26 12.74
CA ILE A 188 13.96 -6.72 12.64
C ILE A 188 12.60 -7.42 12.70
N GLU A 189 11.64 -6.91 13.50
CA GLU A 189 10.29 -7.48 13.59
C GLU A 189 9.44 -7.26 12.32
N THR A 190 9.73 -6.18 11.57
CA THR A 190 8.96 -5.79 10.37
C THR A 190 9.68 -6.09 9.07
N LEU A 191 11.00 -6.26 9.10
CA LEU A 191 11.89 -6.38 7.95
C LEU A 191 12.88 -7.54 8.12
N THR A 192 12.52 -8.65 8.77
CA THR A 192 13.42 -9.82 8.74
C THR A 192 13.59 -10.25 7.28
N PRO A 193 14.68 -9.86 6.58
CA PRO A 193 14.90 -10.30 5.22
C PRO A 193 15.26 -11.78 5.27
N ARG A 194 14.37 -12.64 4.81
CA ARG A 194 14.83 -13.89 4.22
C ARG A 194 15.57 -13.52 2.94
N GLU A 195 16.56 -14.30 2.54
CA GLU A 195 17.32 -14.06 1.31
C GLU A 195 16.41 -13.88 0.07
N ALA A 196 15.23 -14.53 0.06
CA ALA A 196 14.18 -14.36 -0.95
C ALA A 196 13.42 -13.01 -0.86
N GLU A 197 13.51 -12.28 0.25
CA GLU A 197 12.77 -11.02 0.46
C GLU A 197 13.47 -9.80 -0.17
N VAL A 198 14.73 -9.93 -0.58
CA VAL A 198 15.47 -8.85 -1.26
C VAL A 198 15.18 -8.80 -2.77
N GLU A 199 14.88 -9.92 -3.40
CA GLU A 199 14.60 -9.97 -4.85
C GLU A 199 13.32 -9.20 -5.21
N VAL A 200 12.27 -9.34 -4.43
CA VAL A 200 10.99 -8.67 -4.68
C VAL A 200 11.10 -7.15 -4.53
N PRO A 201 11.68 -6.59 -3.44
CA PRO A 201 11.94 -5.16 -3.35
C PRO A 201 12.87 -4.62 -4.44
N ALA A 202 13.92 -5.36 -4.83
CA ALA A 202 14.84 -4.94 -5.89
C ALA A 202 14.12 -4.84 -7.25
N ARG A 203 13.23 -5.77 -7.54
CA ARG A 203 12.39 -5.72 -8.74
C ARG A 203 11.45 -4.52 -8.72
N PHE A 204 10.73 -4.28 -7.62
CA PHE A 204 9.87 -3.11 -7.52
C PHE A 204 10.66 -1.79 -7.58
N ALA A 205 11.90 -1.76 -7.07
CA ALA A 205 12.79 -0.62 -7.24
C ALA A 205 13.08 -0.37 -8.72
N ALA A 206 13.41 -1.42 -9.48
CA ALA A 206 13.61 -1.33 -10.93
C ALA A 206 12.36 -0.87 -11.67
N ASP A 207 11.18 -1.43 -11.32
CA ASP A 207 9.87 -1.01 -11.87
C ASP A 207 9.54 0.47 -11.55
N CYS A 208 10.05 0.98 -10.43
CA CYS A 208 9.95 2.40 -10.08
C CYS A 208 11.00 3.29 -10.76
N GLY A 209 11.97 2.72 -11.47
CA GLY A 209 13.10 3.45 -12.05
C GLY A 209 14.02 4.06 -10.97
N THR A 210 14.27 3.32 -9.88
CA THR A 210 15.10 3.77 -8.75
C THR A 210 15.99 2.64 -8.22
N ASP A 211 16.93 2.96 -7.34
CA ASP A 211 17.76 1.97 -6.65
C ASP A 211 17.05 1.38 -5.42
N LEU A 212 17.54 0.23 -4.94
CA LEU A 212 16.95 -0.50 -3.81
C LEU A 212 16.97 0.31 -2.51
N ILE A 213 18.02 1.06 -2.22
CA ILE A 213 18.11 1.89 -1.00
C ILE A 213 17.06 2.98 -1.02
N SER A 214 16.92 3.67 -2.16
CA SER A 214 15.88 4.69 -2.38
C SER A 214 14.49 4.09 -2.25
N TYR A 215 14.25 2.88 -2.79
CA TYR A 215 12.98 2.18 -2.68
C TYR A 215 12.62 1.85 -1.24
N LEU A 216 13.55 1.25 -0.49
CA LEU A 216 13.35 0.85 0.91
C LEU A 216 13.29 2.06 1.87
N ALA A 217 13.71 3.25 1.42
CA ALA A 217 13.59 4.48 2.19
C ALA A 217 12.14 4.98 2.30
N GLU A 218 11.22 4.50 1.48
CA GLU A 218 9.81 4.86 1.52
C GLU A 218 8.95 3.72 2.07
N ARG A 219 7.86 4.04 2.79
CA ARG A 219 6.98 3.05 3.43
C ARG A 219 5.52 3.34 3.12
N PRO A 220 4.77 2.33 2.66
CA PRO A 220 3.33 2.49 2.47
C PRO A 220 2.64 2.45 3.83
N THR A 221 1.79 3.42 4.10
CA THR A 221 1.07 3.49 5.37
C THR A 221 -0.29 4.15 5.18
N LEU A 222 -1.30 3.65 5.86
CA LEU A 222 -2.57 4.34 6.05
C LEU A 222 -2.57 4.97 7.43
N SER A 223 -2.70 6.30 7.48
CA SER A 223 -2.75 7.08 8.71
C SER A 223 -4.09 7.78 8.82
N VAL A 224 -4.63 7.90 10.03
CA VAL A 224 -5.90 8.59 10.29
C VAL A 224 -5.66 9.68 11.30
N PHE A 225 -6.17 10.87 10.98
CA PHE A 225 -6.09 12.06 11.82
C PHE A 225 -7.50 12.59 12.09
N THR A 226 -7.65 13.31 13.20
CA THR A 226 -8.85 14.09 13.50
C THR A 226 -8.47 15.52 13.83
N LEU A 227 -9.37 16.46 13.50
CA LEU A 227 -9.29 17.87 13.83
C LEU A 227 -10.34 18.16 14.89
N SER A 228 -9.91 18.60 16.08
CA SER A 228 -10.79 18.98 17.19
C SER A 228 -10.26 20.24 17.85
N ASP A 229 -11.14 21.22 18.03
CA ASP A 229 -10.83 22.51 18.68
C ASP A 229 -9.63 23.26 18.07
N GLY A 230 -9.39 23.06 16.76
CA GLY A 230 -8.28 23.65 16.02
C GLY A 230 -6.97 22.86 16.08
N ASP A 231 -6.89 21.81 16.88
CA ASP A 231 -5.73 20.93 17.01
C ASP A 231 -5.89 19.66 16.17
N VAL A 232 -4.80 19.18 15.59
CA VAL A 232 -4.73 17.93 14.85
C VAL A 232 -4.21 16.82 15.75
N TYR A 233 -4.86 15.67 15.69
CA TYR A 233 -4.47 14.48 16.43
C TYR A 233 -4.33 13.28 15.47
N MET A 234 -3.30 12.46 15.67
CA MET A 234 -3.21 11.16 15.03
C MET A 234 -3.99 10.15 15.87
N THR A 235 -4.90 9.41 15.24
CA THR A 235 -5.82 8.49 15.91
C THR A 235 -5.55 7.03 15.59
N TYR A 236 -4.99 6.73 14.39
CA TYR A 236 -4.69 5.37 13.96
C TYR A 236 -3.63 5.36 12.85
N SER A 237 -2.92 4.25 12.75
CA SER A 237 -2.00 4.00 11.65
C SER A 237 -1.84 2.50 11.42
N THR A 238 -1.66 2.09 10.16
CA THR A 238 -1.36 0.71 9.78
C THR A 238 -0.49 0.67 8.53
N THR A 239 0.30 -0.40 8.40
CA THR A 239 1.24 -0.64 7.30
C THR A 239 1.27 -2.11 6.92
N ALA A 240 2.09 -2.50 5.95
CA ALA A 240 2.28 -3.86 5.48
C ALA A 240 0.93 -4.55 5.21
N ARG A 241 0.73 -5.78 5.68
CA ARG A 241 -0.52 -6.53 5.50
C ARG A 241 -1.76 -5.85 6.10
N GLY A 242 -1.59 -4.89 7.01
CA GLY A 242 -2.70 -4.06 7.49
C GLY A 242 -3.33 -3.19 6.40
N LEU A 243 -2.66 -3.01 5.25
CA LEU A 243 -3.18 -2.30 4.08
C LEU A 243 -4.08 -3.18 3.19
N GLU A 244 -4.10 -4.50 3.37
CA GLU A 244 -4.93 -5.40 2.55
C GLU A 244 -6.43 -5.05 2.65
N VAL A 245 -6.86 -4.47 3.77
CA VAL A 245 -8.24 -4.02 3.98
C VAL A 245 -8.70 -2.97 2.95
N VAL A 246 -7.78 -2.23 2.36
CA VAL A 246 -8.07 -1.23 1.31
C VAL A 246 -7.75 -1.73 -0.10
N MET A 247 -7.36 -3.01 -0.24
CA MET A 247 -7.13 -3.68 -1.53
C MET A 247 -8.40 -4.47 -1.91
N THR A 248 -9.38 -3.80 -2.50
CA THR A 248 -10.70 -4.40 -2.78
C THR A 248 -10.60 -5.70 -3.57
N TYR A 249 -9.68 -5.79 -4.54
CA TYR A 249 -9.49 -6.97 -5.35
C TYR A 249 -8.97 -8.19 -4.56
N TYR A 250 -8.22 -8.00 -3.46
CA TYR A 250 -7.80 -9.10 -2.59
C TYR A 250 -9.00 -9.82 -1.97
N GLY A 251 -9.97 -9.04 -1.47
CA GLY A 251 -11.20 -9.61 -0.95
C GLY A 251 -12.01 -10.38 -2.01
N ILE A 252 -11.89 -10.03 -3.28
CA ILE A 252 -12.52 -10.75 -4.39
C ILE A 252 -11.72 -12.02 -4.71
N LEU A 253 -10.38 -11.92 -4.84
CA LEU A 253 -9.52 -13.06 -5.12
C LEU A 253 -9.61 -14.16 -4.03
N ASP A 254 -9.72 -13.78 -2.77
CA ASP A 254 -9.91 -14.72 -1.66
C ASP A 254 -11.22 -15.54 -1.74
N ARG A 255 -12.11 -15.23 -2.69
CA ARG A 255 -13.41 -15.91 -2.90
C ARG A 255 -13.49 -16.67 -4.22
N VAL A 256 -12.50 -16.57 -5.08
CA VAL A 256 -12.43 -17.35 -6.32
C VAL A 256 -11.64 -18.64 -6.11
N PRO A 257 -11.88 -19.71 -6.89
CA PRO A 257 -11.27 -21.02 -6.66
C PRO A 257 -9.73 -21.03 -6.69
N SER A 258 -9.11 -20.19 -7.50
CA SER A 258 -7.64 -20.07 -7.58
C SER A 258 -7.02 -19.19 -6.48
N GLY A 259 -7.86 -18.50 -5.68
CA GLY A 259 -7.38 -17.56 -4.67
C GLY A 259 -6.53 -16.44 -5.27
N ARG A 260 -5.54 -15.96 -4.51
CA ARG A 260 -4.59 -14.93 -4.96
C ARG A 260 -3.50 -15.49 -5.87
N ASN A 261 -3.27 -16.79 -5.85
CA ASN A 261 -2.24 -17.51 -6.61
C ASN A 261 -0.82 -16.92 -6.42
N GLU A 262 -0.48 -16.57 -5.19
CA GLU A 262 0.79 -15.91 -4.81
C GLU A 262 1.89 -16.91 -4.43
N GLY A 263 1.59 -18.20 -4.37
CA GLY A 263 2.55 -19.22 -3.89
C GLY A 263 2.74 -19.22 -2.37
N GLU A 264 3.70 -20.01 -1.90
CA GLU A 264 4.11 -20.02 -0.48
C GLU A 264 5.66 -19.97 -0.37
N PRO A 265 6.23 -18.93 0.26
CA PRO A 265 5.55 -17.78 0.86
C PRO A 265 4.88 -16.88 -0.20
N ALA A 266 3.85 -16.12 0.20
CA ALA A 266 3.14 -15.24 -0.70
C ALA A 266 4.10 -14.26 -1.41
N ASP A 267 4.08 -14.27 -2.73
CA ASP A 267 4.90 -13.41 -3.58
C ASP A 267 4.04 -12.34 -4.27
N PRO A 268 4.14 -11.06 -3.87
CA PRO A 268 3.39 -9.98 -4.48
C PRO A 268 3.97 -9.52 -5.84
N SER A 269 4.99 -10.18 -6.37
CA SER A 269 5.69 -9.75 -7.60
C SER A 269 4.80 -9.73 -8.84
N TRP A 270 3.63 -10.37 -8.82
CA TRP A 270 2.63 -10.30 -9.89
C TRP A 270 1.92 -8.95 -9.99
N MET A 271 1.97 -8.13 -8.93
CA MET A 271 1.32 -6.82 -8.91
C MET A 271 1.96 -5.87 -9.91
N ARG A 272 1.11 -5.21 -10.69
CA ARG A 272 1.48 -4.21 -11.69
C ARG A 272 0.59 -3.00 -11.56
N ARG A 273 0.97 -1.91 -12.21
CA ARG A 273 0.08 -0.77 -12.42
C ARG A 273 -1.03 -1.19 -13.39
N HIS A 274 -2.24 -0.70 -13.20
CA HIS A 274 -3.37 -1.15 -14.04
C HIS A 274 -3.19 -0.83 -15.53
N ASP A 275 -2.41 0.19 -15.89
CA ASP A 275 -2.11 0.56 -17.27
C ASP A 275 -0.98 -0.28 -17.91
N GLU A 276 -0.38 -1.19 -17.16
CA GLU A 276 0.67 -2.12 -17.62
C GLU A 276 0.14 -3.54 -17.89
N PHE A 277 -1.13 -3.82 -17.59
CA PHE A 277 -1.74 -5.08 -17.96
C PHE A 277 -1.97 -5.15 -19.46
N ASP A 278 -1.65 -6.29 -20.06
CA ASP A 278 -1.90 -6.54 -21.46
C ASP A 278 -3.42 -6.58 -21.73
N GLN A 279 -3.91 -5.57 -22.44
CA GLN A 279 -5.32 -5.46 -22.78
C GLN A 279 -5.78 -6.49 -23.81
N THR A 280 -4.88 -7.24 -24.44
CA THR A 280 -5.20 -8.32 -25.37
C THR A 280 -5.64 -9.62 -24.69
N ARG A 281 -5.52 -9.71 -23.35
CA ARG A 281 -6.00 -10.84 -22.53
C ARG A 281 -7.46 -10.74 -22.09
N ALA A 282 -8.17 -9.72 -22.52
CA ALA A 282 -9.61 -9.64 -22.30
C ALA A 282 -10.32 -10.50 -23.35
N VAL A 283 -10.51 -11.80 -23.09
CA VAL A 283 -11.71 -12.63 -23.40
C VAL A 283 -11.49 -14.04 -22.88
#